data_2394563ca9c93e1d2670e5230967a817
#
_entry.id   2394563ca9c93e1d2670e5230967a817
#
_cell.length_a   1.000
_cell.length_b   1.000
_cell.length_c   1.000
_cell.angle_alpha   90.00
_cell.angle_beta   90.00
_cell.angle_gamma   90.00
#
_symmetry.space_group_name_H-M   'P 1'
#
loop_
_entity.id
_entity.type
_entity.pdbx_description
1 polymer ?
#
loop_
_entity_poly.entity_id
_entity_poly.type
_entity_poly.pdbx_seq_one_letter_code
_entity_poly.pdbx_strand_id
1 'polypeptide(L)'
;MQKVRAGLVSTGFFAYPRDVIERRAMAAREALEGLDITLIVADPVVTDEDIPRAVGQLQAGGDFDLLVCCVTTWTESPKIIGVLREFRHRPILLWSLGGYSEDGRLVSPASAAGASAARGVLEAMGFKFKAVWDAPVAPMKLEEIRE
;
A
#
# COMPACT_ATOMS: atom_id res chain seq x y z
N MET A 1 20.46 -4.41 -17.55
CA MET A 1 19.37 -5.06 -16.80
C MET A 1 18.16 -4.13 -16.79
N GLN A 2 17.01 -4.64 -17.11
CA GLN A 2 15.81 -3.80 -17.14
C GLN A 2 15.42 -3.43 -15.71
N LYS A 3 15.14 -2.16 -15.46
CA LYS A 3 14.72 -1.65 -14.16
C LYS A 3 13.31 -2.14 -13.85
N VAL A 4 13.10 -2.64 -12.64
CA VAL A 4 11.76 -3.08 -12.18
C VAL A 4 10.81 -1.89 -12.16
N ARG A 5 9.61 -2.10 -12.68
CA ARG A 5 8.51 -1.13 -12.64
C ARG A 5 7.45 -1.61 -11.66
N ALA A 6 7.03 -0.77 -10.76
CA ALA A 6 6.00 -1.11 -9.79
C ALA A 6 4.86 -0.07 -9.81
N GLY A 7 3.63 -0.57 -9.74
CA GLY A 7 2.50 0.27 -9.37
C GLY A 7 2.50 0.46 -7.85
N LEU A 8 2.13 1.64 -7.38
CA LEU A 8 1.95 1.94 -5.96
C LEU A 8 0.58 2.54 -5.72
N VAL A 9 -0.20 1.91 -4.88
CA VAL A 9 -1.45 2.45 -4.33
C VAL A 9 -1.37 2.41 -2.81
N SER A 10 -1.72 3.52 -2.17
CA SER A 10 -1.84 3.60 -0.71
C SER A 10 -3.30 3.65 -0.31
N THR A 11 -3.63 3.05 0.81
CA THR A 11 -5.01 3.01 1.33
C THR A 11 -5.08 3.58 2.73
N GLY A 12 -6.23 4.11 3.08
CA GLY A 12 -6.51 4.63 4.41
C GLY A 12 -7.99 4.65 4.69
N PHE A 13 -8.36 5.05 5.90
CA PHE A 13 -9.74 5.13 6.35
C PHE A 13 -10.15 6.59 6.58
N PHE A 14 -11.35 6.95 6.17
CA PHE A 14 -11.83 8.33 6.19
C PHE A 14 -11.90 8.98 7.58
N ALA A 15 -11.98 8.18 8.64
CA ALA A 15 -11.98 8.68 10.02
C ALA A 15 -10.61 9.16 10.51
N TYR A 16 -9.53 8.80 9.81
CA TYR A 16 -8.20 9.35 10.09
C TYR A 16 -8.00 10.67 9.35
N PRO A 17 -7.21 11.60 9.90
CA PRO A 17 -6.89 12.85 9.23
C PRO A 17 -6.28 12.61 7.85
N ARG A 18 -6.78 13.30 6.83
CA ARG A 18 -6.34 13.14 5.44
C ARG A 18 -4.84 13.41 5.28
N ASP A 19 -4.33 14.41 5.97
CA ASP A 19 -2.91 14.76 5.93
C ASP A 19 -2.01 13.65 6.50
N VAL A 20 -2.47 12.89 7.48
CA VAL A 20 -1.75 11.72 8.01
C VAL A 20 -1.63 10.64 6.94
N ILE A 21 -2.72 10.32 6.25
CA ILE A 21 -2.73 9.33 5.17
C ILE A 21 -1.79 9.76 4.04
N GLU A 22 -1.87 11.01 3.62
CA GLU A 22 -1.05 11.56 2.53
C GLU A 22 0.44 11.60 2.88
N ARG A 23 0.79 12.00 4.09
CA ARG A 23 2.20 12.00 4.56
C ARG A 23 2.77 10.58 4.61
N ARG A 24 2.00 9.61 5.08
CA ARG A 24 2.44 8.21 5.16
C ARG A 24 2.57 7.60 3.77
N ALA A 25 1.63 7.90 2.87
CA ALA A 25 1.71 7.49 1.47
C ALA A 25 2.96 8.07 0.77
N MET A 26 3.27 9.34 1.03
CA MET A 26 4.47 9.98 0.50
C MET A 26 5.75 9.36 1.05
N ALA A 27 5.80 9.05 2.33
CA ALA A 27 6.95 8.38 2.95
C ALA A 27 7.18 6.99 2.34
N ALA A 28 6.12 6.23 2.07
CA ALA A 28 6.21 4.94 1.40
C ALA A 28 6.74 5.09 -0.04
N ARG A 29 6.24 6.07 -0.76
CA ARG A 29 6.71 6.37 -2.12
C ARG A 29 8.20 6.68 -2.14
N GLU A 30 8.65 7.61 -1.30
CA GLU A 30 10.06 8.00 -1.20
C GLU A 30 10.97 6.83 -0.85
N ALA A 31 10.52 5.97 0.08
CA ALA A 31 11.26 4.78 0.46
C ALA A 31 11.44 3.80 -0.71
N LEU A 32 10.38 3.57 -1.48
CA LEU A 32 10.43 2.70 -2.66
C LEU A 32 11.25 3.30 -3.80
N GLU A 33 11.18 4.60 -4.02
CA GLU A 33 12.02 5.29 -5.00
C GLU A 33 13.52 5.11 -4.71
N GLY A 34 13.89 4.99 -3.43
CA GLY A 34 15.25 4.69 -3.00
C GLY A 34 15.74 3.27 -3.33
N LEU A 35 14.86 2.36 -3.73
CA LEU A 35 15.22 0.97 -4.08
C LEU A 35 15.56 0.75 -5.56
N ASP A 36 15.79 1.82 -6.30
CA ASP A 36 16.10 1.76 -7.75
C ASP A 36 15.00 1.08 -8.60
N ILE A 37 13.75 1.38 -8.27
CA ILE A 37 12.58 0.97 -9.04
C ILE A 37 11.90 2.17 -9.69
N THR A 38 11.18 1.94 -10.77
CA THR A 38 10.34 2.97 -11.38
C THR A 38 8.91 2.82 -10.87
N LEU A 39 8.36 3.88 -10.28
CA LEU A 39 7.00 3.85 -9.74
C LEU A 39 5.98 4.49 -10.67
N ILE A 40 4.82 3.84 -10.74
CA ILE A 40 3.57 4.40 -11.24
C ILE A 40 2.69 4.58 -10.01
N VAL A 41 2.42 5.82 -9.62
CA VAL A 41 1.77 6.12 -8.34
C VAL A 41 0.34 6.56 -8.55
N ALA A 42 -0.59 5.91 -7.84
CA ALA A 42 -1.97 6.35 -7.74
C ALA A 42 -2.18 7.21 -6.49
N ASP A 43 -3.19 8.09 -6.53
CA ASP A 43 -3.64 8.81 -5.36
C ASP A 43 -4.18 7.85 -4.30
N PRO A 44 -4.08 8.18 -3.00
CA PRO A 44 -4.57 7.32 -1.93
C PRO A 44 -6.06 6.98 -2.07
N VAL A 45 -6.40 5.74 -1.76
CA VAL A 45 -7.78 5.23 -1.74
C VAL A 45 -8.30 5.29 -0.31
N VAL A 46 -9.28 6.16 -0.09
CA VAL A 46 -9.92 6.41 1.20
C VAL A 46 -11.44 6.18 1.12
N THR A 47 -12.04 6.54 -0.01
CA THR A 47 -13.47 6.37 -0.28
C THR A 47 -13.71 5.43 -1.46
N ASP A 48 -14.95 5.00 -1.65
CA ASP A 48 -15.30 4.14 -2.78
C ASP A 48 -15.04 4.82 -4.13
N GLU A 49 -15.24 6.12 -4.22
CA GLU A 49 -15.00 6.92 -5.43
C GLU A 49 -13.51 6.98 -5.80
N ASP A 50 -12.62 6.79 -4.84
CA ASP A 50 -11.18 6.76 -5.08
C ASP A 50 -10.74 5.50 -5.82
N ILE A 51 -11.50 4.40 -5.71
CA ILE A 51 -11.13 3.11 -6.32
C ILE A 51 -10.99 3.21 -7.85
N PRO A 52 -12.03 3.63 -8.60
CA PRO A 52 -11.88 3.71 -10.06
C PRO A 52 -10.85 4.74 -10.49
N ARG A 53 -10.66 5.81 -9.74
CA ARG A 53 -9.61 6.80 -10.01
C ARG A 53 -8.21 6.20 -9.88
N ALA A 54 -7.93 5.48 -8.79
CA ALA A 54 -6.64 4.84 -8.57
C ALA A 54 -6.36 3.77 -9.63
N VAL A 55 -7.34 2.93 -9.95
CA VAL A 55 -7.23 1.93 -11.02
C VAL A 55 -6.91 2.60 -12.36
N GLY A 56 -7.62 3.67 -12.70
CA GLY A 56 -7.38 4.43 -13.94
C GLY A 56 -5.98 5.04 -13.99
N GLN A 57 -5.48 5.60 -12.89
CA GLN A 57 -4.14 6.16 -12.81
C GLN A 57 -3.05 5.09 -12.99
N LEU A 58 -3.21 3.92 -12.36
CA LEU A 58 -2.27 2.81 -12.53
C LEU A 58 -2.27 2.29 -13.96
N GLN A 59 -3.44 2.13 -14.59
CA GLN A 59 -3.55 1.69 -15.98
C GLN A 59 -2.97 2.71 -16.96
N ALA A 60 -3.21 4.00 -16.74
CA ALA A 60 -2.68 5.07 -17.58
C ALA A 60 -1.15 5.20 -17.51
N GLY A 61 -0.53 4.77 -16.43
CA GLY A 61 0.92 4.76 -16.25
C GLY A 61 1.66 3.72 -17.10
N GLY A 62 0.95 2.84 -17.78
CA GLY A 62 1.50 1.78 -18.61
C GLY A 62 1.71 0.48 -17.83
N ASP A 63 2.44 -0.43 -18.42
CA ASP A 63 2.66 -1.75 -17.83
C ASP A 63 3.67 -1.70 -16.67
N PHE A 64 3.48 -2.58 -15.68
CA PHE A 64 4.37 -2.73 -14.54
C PHE A 64 4.48 -4.19 -14.10
N ASP A 65 5.56 -4.53 -13.42
CA ASP A 65 5.90 -5.91 -13.05
C ASP A 65 5.14 -6.41 -11.81
N LEU A 66 4.89 -5.49 -10.85
CA LEU A 66 4.19 -5.81 -9.60
C LEU A 66 3.38 -4.60 -9.11
N LEU A 67 2.38 -4.88 -8.26
CA LEU A 67 1.60 -3.84 -7.58
C LEU A 67 1.91 -3.86 -6.08
N VAL A 68 2.35 -2.72 -5.56
CA VAL A 68 2.50 -2.49 -4.13
C VAL A 68 1.24 -1.82 -3.60
N CYS A 69 0.58 -2.47 -2.65
CA CYS A 69 -0.53 -1.90 -1.88
C CYS A 69 -0.02 -1.56 -0.48
N CYS A 70 0.12 -0.26 -0.21
CA CYS A 70 0.59 0.25 1.07
C CYS A 70 -0.60 0.63 1.96
N VAL A 71 -0.76 -0.06 3.07
CA VAL A 71 -1.82 0.20 4.05
C VAL A 71 -1.29 1.20 5.07
N THR A 72 -1.75 2.45 5.00
CA THR A 72 -1.23 3.55 5.82
C THR A 72 -1.90 3.67 7.19
N THR A 73 -3.19 3.33 7.26
CA THR A 73 -4.02 3.29 8.47
C THR A 73 -4.89 2.04 8.40
N TRP A 74 -5.68 1.79 9.43
CA TRP A 74 -6.76 0.81 9.28
C TRP A 74 -7.54 1.11 8.00
N THR A 75 -7.81 0.10 7.21
CA THR A 75 -8.52 0.22 5.93
C THR A 75 -9.50 -0.95 5.81
N GLU A 76 -10.69 -0.65 5.36
CA GLU A 76 -11.70 -1.66 5.06
C GLU A 76 -11.22 -2.54 3.89
N SER A 77 -11.35 -3.87 4.04
CA SER A 77 -10.94 -4.82 2.99
C SER A 77 -11.52 -4.52 1.61
N PRO A 78 -12.80 -4.10 1.46
CA PRO A 78 -13.34 -3.75 0.15
C PRO A 78 -12.58 -2.65 -0.60
N LYS A 79 -11.97 -1.69 0.11
CA LYS A 79 -11.15 -0.64 -0.52
C LYS A 79 -9.89 -1.25 -1.14
N ILE A 80 -9.23 -2.14 -0.41
CA ILE A 80 -8.03 -2.84 -0.86
C ILE A 80 -8.37 -3.76 -2.04
N ILE A 81 -9.34 -4.64 -1.86
CA ILE A 81 -9.75 -5.61 -2.89
C ILE A 81 -10.28 -4.91 -4.15
N GLY A 82 -11.00 -3.80 -3.98
CA GLY A 82 -11.53 -3.04 -5.11
C GLY A 82 -10.48 -2.57 -6.10
N VAL A 83 -9.27 -2.27 -5.62
CA VAL A 83 -8.12 -1.96 -6.49
C VAL A 83 -7.43 -3.23 -6.96
N LEU A 84 -7.05 -4.11 -6.03
CA LEU A 84 -6.18 -5.26 -6.34
C LEU A 84 -6.81 -6.24 -7.32
N ARG A 85 -8.12 -6.41 -7.31
CA ARG A 85 -8.83 -7.33 -8.22
C ARG A 85 -8.60 -7.00 -9.70
N GLU A 86 -8.39 -5.74 -10.04
CA GLU A 86 -8.15 -5.30 -11.41
C GLU A 86 -6.73 -5.64 -11.90
N PHE A 87 -5.84 -5.99 -10.98
CA PHE A 87 -4.43 -6.33 -11.24
C PHE A 87 -4.07 -7.74 -10.79
N ARG A 88 -5.06 -8.61 -10.67
CA ARG A 88 -4.90 -9.98 -10.17
C ARG A 88 -3.87 -10.81 -10.93
N HIS A 89 -3.63 -10.47 -12.18
CA HIS A 89 -2.63 -11.12 -13.04
C HIS A 89 -1.18 -10.70 -12.73
N ARG A 90 -0.98 -9.72 -11.84
CA ARG A 90 0.34 -9.25 -11.43
C ARG A 90 0.68 -9.75 -10.03
N PRO A 91 1.96 -9.98 -9.71
CA PRO A 91 2.39 -10.14 -8.33
C PRO A 91 1.97 -8.94 -7.47
N ILE A 92 1.55 -9.21 -6.25
CA ILE A 92 1.09 -8.19 -5.31
C ILE A 92 1.95 -8.20 -4.06
N LEU A 93 2.40 -7.04 -3.62
CA LEU A 93 3.00 -6.81 -2.32
C LEU A 93 1.98 -6.05 -1.45
N LEU A 94 1.53 -6.68 -0.38
CA LEU A 94 0.71 -6.04 0.65
C LEU A 94 1.65 -5.56 1.76
N TRP A 95 1.80 -4.25 1.87
CA TRP A 95 2.72 -3.62 2.81
C TRP A 95 1.96 -2.81 3.85
N SER A 96 2.06 -3.23 5.11
CA SER A 96 1.47 -2.52 6.24
C SER A 96 2.51 -1.65 6.91
N LEU A 97 2.30 -0.34 6.93
CA LEU A 97 3.14 0.58 7.68
C LEU A 97 2.97 0.38 9.18
N GLY A 98 4.05 0.55 9.93
CA GLY A 98 4.04 0.54 11.40
C GLY A 98 3.39 1.79 12.00
N GLY A 99 3.37 1.87 13.32
CA GLY A 99 3.01 3.08 14.02
C GLY A 99 4.04 4.19 13.82
N TYR A 100 3.70 5.38 14.24
CA TYR A 100 4.58 6.55 14.17
C TYR A 100 4.60 7.33 15.49
N SER A 101 5.59 8.19 15.68
CA SER A 101 5.67 9.05 16.83
C SER A 101 5.10 10.44 16.51
N GLU A 102 4.25 10.96 17.39
CA GLU A 102 3.70 12.30 17.31
C GLU A 102 3.75 12.92 18.72
N ASP A 103 4.40 14.06 18.85
CA ASP A 103 4.60 14.75 20.14
C ASP A 103 5.13 13.81 21.25
N GLY A 104 6.11 12.97 20.91
CA GLY A 104 6.70 12.00 21.83
C GLY A 104 5.82 10.81 22.21
N ARG A 105 4.66 10.67 21.58
CA ARG A 105 3.72 9.55 21.80
C ARG A 105 3.70 8.62 20.61
N LEU A 106 3.63 7.33 20.89
CA LEU A 106 3.40 6.32 19.86
C LEU A 106 1.95 6.39 19.41
N VAL A 107 1.74 6.58 18.10
CA VAL A 107 0.43 6.50 17.47
C VAL A 107 0.39 5.26 16.60
N SER A 108 -0.60 4.40 16.85
CA SER A 108 -0.88 3.24 16.00
C SER A 108 -2.19 3.46 15.25
N PRO A 109 -2.12 3.69 13.93
CA PRO A 109 -3.34 3.89 13.14
C PRO A 109 -4.00 2.57 12.73
N ALA A 110 -3.65 1.46 13.38
CA ALA A 110 -4.19 0.12 13.15
C ALA A 110 -4.05 -0.39 11.68
N SER A 111 -3.03 0.05 10.98
CA SER A 111 -2.73 -0.42 9.61
C SER A 111 -2.56 -1.94 9.56
N ALA A 112 -1.87 -2.52 10.54
CA ALA A 112 -1.68 -3.97 10.64
C ALA A 112 -3.01 -4.73 10.76
N ALA A 113 -3.98 -4.21 11.49
CA ALA A 113 -5.30 -4.82 11.61
C ALA A 113 -6.05 -4.82 10.27
N GLY A 114 -6.04 -3.70 9.56
CA GLY A 114 -6.64 -3.59 8.23
C GLY A 114 -5.97 -4.51 7.21
N ALA A 115 -4.65 -4.53 7.19
CA ALA A 115 -3.89 -5.39 6.31
C ALA A 115 -4.08 -6.88 6.62
N SER A 116 -4.17 -7.26 7.91
CA SER A 116 -4.44 -8.65 8.31
C SER A 116 -5.81 -9.13 7.84
N ALA A 117 -6.83 -8.30 7.96
CA ALA A 117 -8.16 -8.62 7.44
C ALA A 117 -8.13 -8.80 5.91
N ALA A 118 -7.49 -7.88 5.19
CA ALA A 118 -7.33 -7.97 3.75
C ALA A 118 -6.54 -9.22 3.32
N ARG A 119 -5.50 -9.58 4.06
CA ARG A 119 -4.72 -10.80 3.82
C ARG A 119 -5.61 -12.04 3.78
N GLY A 120 -6.45 -12.20 4.78
CA GLY A 120 -7.37 -13.35 4.84
C GLY A 120 -8.30 -13.42 3.62
N VAL A 121 -8.80 -12.27 3.17
CA VAL A 121 -9.65 -12.19 1.97
C VAL A 121 -8.85 -12.53 0.72
N LEU A 122 -7.64 -11.97 0.58
CA LEU A 122 -6.78 -12.25 -0.58
C LEU A 122 -6.41 -13.73 -0.68
N GLU A 123 -6.10 -14.37 0.45
CA GLU A 123 -5.85 -15.83 0.50
C GLU A 123 -7.07 -16.62 0.05
N ALA A 124 -8.24 -16.30 0.58
CA ALA A 124 -9.50 -16.97 0.21
C ALA A 124 -9.87 -16.79 -1.26
N MET A 125 -9.53 -15.64 -1.85
CA MET A 125 -9.75 -15.36 -3.27
C MET A 125 -8.67 -15.94 -4.19
N GLY A 126 -7.62 -16.55 -3.65
CA GLY A 126 -6.55 -17.17 -4.43
C GLY A 126 -5.57 -16.18 -5.07
N PHE A 127 -5.40 -14.99 -4.51
CA PHE A 127 -4.38 -14.04 -4.96
C PHE A 127 -2.98 -14.56 -4.67
N LYS A 128 -2.05 -14.26 -5.57
CA LYS A 128 -0.61 -14.44 -5.34
C LYS A 128 -0.05 -13.15 -4.77
N PHE A 129 0.37 -13.17 -3.52
CA PHE A 129 0.89 -11.98 -2.86
C PHE A 129 1.91 -12.32 -1.78
N LYS A 130 2.77 -11.35 -1.51
CA LYS A 130 3.67 -11.32 -0.35
C LYS A 130 3.14 -10.25 0.60
N ALA A 131 3.19 -10.50 1.90
CA ALA A 131 2.82 -9.51 2.92
C ALA A 131 4.05 -9.11 3.73
N VAL A 132 4.22 -7.83 3.95
CA VAL A 132 5.29 -7.24 4.78
C VAL A 132 4.64 -6.35 5.83
N TRP A 133 5.03 -6.54 7.09
CA TRP A 133 4.54 -5.80 8.24
C TRP A 133 5.67 -5.00 8.86
N ASP A 134 5.59 -3.68 8.83
CA ASP A 134 6.54 -2.83 9.53
C ASP A 134 6.26 -2.86 11.04
N ALA A 135 7.32 -2.84 11.84
CA ALA A 135 7.20 -2.71 13.28
C ALA A 135 6.91 -1.24 13.67
N PRO A 136 6.22 -1.00 14.80
CA PRO A 136 6.00 0.36 15.29
C PRO A 136 7.32 1.09 15.54
N VAL A 137 7.38 2.35 15.11
CA VAL A 137 8.55 3.25 15.25
C VAL A 137 9.91 2.66 14.87
N ALA A 138 9.91 1.62 14.08
CA ALA A 138 11.11 1.01 13.51
C ALA A 138 11.30 1.48 12.07
N PRO A 139 12.50 1.37 11.49
CA PRO A 139 12.72 1.58 10.07
C PRO A 139 11.83 0.66 9.23
N MET A 140 11.39 1.15 8.06
CA MET A 140 10.65 0.35 7.09
C MET A 140 11.46 -0.87 6.66
N LYS A 141 10.80 -2.01 6.49
CA LYS A 141 11.42 -3.28 6.11
C LYS A 141 11.73 -3.37 4.62
N LEU A 142 12.52 -2.43 4.13
CA LEU A 142 12.82 -2.28 2.70
C LEU A 142 13.55 -3.49 2.12
N GLU A 143 14.36 -4.18 2.91
CA GLU A 143 15.04 -5.41 2.45
C GLU A 143 14.03 -6.53 2.18
N GLU A 144 13.03 -6.70 3.04
CA GLU A 144 11.95 -7.67 2.79
C GLU A 144 11.10 -7.32 1.56
N ILE A 145 10.95 -6.03 1.28
CA ILE A 145 10.23 -5.55 0.10
C ILE A 145 11.05 -5.80 -1.18
N ARG A 146 12.36 -5.67 -1.09
CA ARG A 146 13.28 -5.83 -2.22
C ARG A 146 13.39 -7.29 -2.70
N GLU A 147 13.25 -8.25 -1.79
CA GLU A 147 13.29 -9.69 -2.10
C GLU A 147 12.06 -10.16 -2.92
#